data_990fc6f3c9727abec07423f7ca6d5539
#
_entry.id   990fc6f3c9727abec07423f7ca6d5539
#
_cell.length_a   1.000
_cell.length_b   1.000
_cell.length_c   1.000
_cell.angle_alpha   90.00
_cell.angle_beta   90.00
_cell.angle_gamma   90.00
#
_symmetry.space_group_name_H-M   'P 1'
#
loop_
_entity.id
_entity.type
_entity.pdbx_description
1 polymer ?
#
loop_
_entity_poly.entity_id
_entity_poly.type
_entity_poly.pdbx_seq_one_letter_code
_entity_poly.pdbx_strand_id
1 'polypeptide(L)'
;MRGASRLIPLPSFLALLPAGAHFWRSGQPGLAAACLALALLAWGRAAWVRLLLLLVLPLLAARWIWAAAQFVQMRMFMGEPWHRLAVILLSVALLTALAALPLLRESARQRYHEGDSSARTQLAALFLCLGLLLPVWFMKPQLLVIERFSPQWGSLQLALAGIWAACAAGWLSGKKVPQVRMHLWRLFSLVFFAQLVLGLALESRFLLSGQLHLPVPGLIAAAPIYRGGGWFMLGLFGFSTLVAGAAWCSHLCYFGVWDASAAKSCAGGPRGLTAIKNSGSAKTGSGNAALPIPRRAPRWLPYLRLAMLGLTLAVPLLLRLSGAPLEAALACGLLLGLLAVPASLLVSRKAGYAAYCRGLCPLGLLAKWIG
;
A
#
# COMPACT_ATOMS: atom_id res chain seq x y z
N MET A 1 5.52 39.49 -8.62
CA MET A 1 5.14 38.21 -9.28
C MET A 1 4.75 37.06 -8.34
N ARG A 2 5.02 37.14 -7.01
CA ARG A 2 4.69 36.05 -6.05
C ARG A 2 3.18 35.85 -5.79
N GLY A 3 2.31 36.85 -6.03
CA GLY A 3 0.85 36.75 -5.80
C GLY A 3 0.11 35.93 -6.86
N ALA A 4 0.47 36.09 -8.14
CA ALA A 4 -0.23 35.41 -9.26
C ALA A 4 -0.04 33.87 -9.24
N SER A 5 1.10 33.38 -8.74
CA SER A 5 1.35 31.93 -8.67
C SER A 5 0.48 31.22 -7.61
N ARG A 6 -0.03 31.95 -6.60
CA ARG A 6 -0.92 31.39 -5.58
C ARG A 6 -2.32 31.07 -6.10
N LEU A 7 -2.79 31.75 -7.14
CA LEU A 7 -4.12 31.59 -7.71
C LEU A 7 -4.23 30.49 -8.79
N ILE A 8 -3.10 29.93 -9.23
CA ILE A 8 -3.08 28.88 -10.27
C ILE A 8 -4.00 27.69 -9.97
N PRO A 9 -4.11 27.15 -8.72
CA PRO A 9 -4.98 26.02 -8.42
C PRO A 9 -6.47 26.41 -8.33
N LEU A 10 -6.82 27.70 -8.24
CA LEU A 10 -8.19 28.16 -8.02
C LEU A 10 -9.17 27.68 -9.10
N PRO A 11 -8.88 27.76 -10.41
CA PRO A 11 -9.79 27.26 -11.44
C PRO A 11 -10.04 25.75 -11.32
N SER A 12 -9.00 24.96 -11.04
CA SER A 12 -9.13 23.51 -10.83
C SER A 12 -9.95 23.20 -9.58
N PHE A 13 -9.72 23.92 -8.50
CA PHE A 13 -10.51 23.81 -7.27
C PHE A 13 -12.00 24.09 -7.54
N LEU A 14 -12.30 25.21 -8.19
CA LEU A 14 -13.67 25.60 -8.53
C LEU A 14 -14.35 24.62 -9.50
N ALA A 15 -13.63 24.00 -10.43
CA ALA A 15 -14.16 22.99 -11.35
C ALA A 15 -14.47 21.66 -10.66
N LEU A 16 -13.72 21.29 -9.63
CA LEU A 16 -13.92 20.03 -8.88
C LEU A 16 -15.11 20.09 -7.92
N LEU A 17 -15.50 21.26 -7.41
CA LEU A 17 -16.63 21.40 -6.49
C LEU A 17 -17.98 21.02 -7.13
N PRO A 18 -18.38 21.55 -8.31
CA PRO A 18 -19.60 21.11 -8.98
C PRO A 18 -19.58 19.63 -9.34
N ALA A 19 -18.42 19.08 -9.75
CA ALA A 19 -18.28 17.65 -10.01
C ALA A 19 -18.54 16.82 -8.75
N GLY A 20 -17.99 17.23 -7.60
CA GLY A 20 -18.27 16.60 -6.32
C GLY A 20 -19.75 16.66 -5.95
N ALA A 21 -20.40 17.84 -6.12
CA ALA A 21 -21.82 18.01 -5.87
C ALA A 21 -22.69 17.13 -6.81
N HIS A 22 -22.30 16.98 -8.06
CA HIS A 22 -22.98 16.09 -9.01
C HIS A 22 -22.89 14.63 -8.56
N PHE A 23 -21.70 14.14 -8.21
CA PHE A 23 -21.52 12.77 -7.71
C PHE A 23 -22.27 12.52 -6.40
N TRP A 24 -22.31 13.50 -5.51
CA TRP A 24 -23.09 13.42 -4.28
C TRP A 24 -24.59 13.22 -4.58
N ARG A 25 -25.14 14.05 -5.46
CA ARG A 25 -26.56 13.96 -5.88
C ARG A 25 -26.87 12.66 -6.64
N SER A 26 -25.92 12.10 -7.36
CA SER A 26 -26.08 10.84 -8.08
C SER A 26 -25.89 9.59 -7.19
N GLY A 27 -25.81 9.76 -5.85
CA GLY A 27 -25.66 8.65 -4.91
C GLY A 27 -24.27 8.03 -4.91
N GLN A 28 -23.24 8.78 -5.29
CA GLN A 28 -21.83 8.32 -5.32
C GLN A 28 -20.95 9.16 -4.36
N PRO A 29 -21.19 9.07 -3.03
CA PRO A 29 -20.54 9.92 -2.05
C PRO A 29 -19.02 9.76 -2.02
N GLY A 30 -18.53 8.55 -2.29
CA GLY A 30 -17.08 8.28 -2.35
C GLY A 30 -16.39 9.06 -3.49
N LEU A 31 -17.01 9.17 -4.68
CA LEU A 31 -16.47 9.99 -5.77
C LEU A 31 -16.57 11.48 -5.45
N ALA A 32 -17.64 11.92 -4.78
CA ALA A 32 -17.76 13.30 -4.30
C ALA A 32 -16.61 13.64 -3.34
N ALA A 33 -16.33 12.77 -2.36
CA ALA A 33 -15.22 12.93 -1.44
C ALA A 33 -13.86 12.87 -2.13
N ALA A 34 -13.68 12.02 -3.15
CA ALA A 34 -12.47 11.97 -3.96
C ALA A 34 -12.23 13.28 -4.74
N CYS A 35 -13.29 13.88 -5.30
CA CYS A 35 -13.22 15.21 -5.93
C CYS A 35 -12.79 16.28 -4.93
N LEU A 36 -13.34 16.27 -3.72
CA LEU A 36 -12.97 17.22 -2.67
C LEU A 36 -11.51 17.01 -2.23
N ALA A 37 -11.06 15.77 -2.04
CA ALA A 37 -9.68 15.45 -1.72
C ALA A 37 -8.72 15.97 -2.80
N LEU A 38 -9.06 15.77 -4.09
CA LEU A 38 -8.25 16.27 -5.20
C LEU A 38 -8.28 17.81 -5.28
N ALA A 39 -9.42 18.44 -4.97
CA ALA A 39 -9.53 19.90 -4.90
C ALA A 39 -8.59 20.48 -3.83
N LEU A 40 -8.53 19.85 -2.65
CA LEU A 40 -7.60 20.24 -1.59
C LEU A 40 -6.14 19.97 -1.98
N LEU A 41 -5.85 18.85 -2.61
CA LEU A 41 -4.52 18.51 -3.11
C LEU A 41 -4.02 19.48 -4.19
N ALA A 42 -4.92 20.10 -4.95
CA ALA A 42 -4.55 21.10 -5.97
C ALA A 42 -3.77 22.29 -5.37
N TRP A 43 -3.96 22.60 -4.09
CA TRP A 43 -3.18 23.61 -3.38
C TRP A 43 -1.79 23.15 -2.97
N GLY A 44 -1.50 21.87 -3.03
CA GLY A 44 -0.17 21.29 -2.86
C GLY A 44 0.81 21.79 -3.94
N ARG A 45 2.08 21.40 -3.81
CA ARG A 45 3.15 21.80 -4.75
C ARG A 45 3.80 20.61 -5.46
N ALA A 46 3.27 19.41 -5.27
CA ALA A 46 3.82 18.20 -5.84
C ALA A 46 3.54 18.12 -7.35
N ALA A 47 4.55 17.85 -8.14
CA ALA A 47 4.44 17.81 -9.61
C ALA A 47 3.45 16.77 -10.11
N TRP A 48 3.35 15.61 -9.43
CA TRP A 48 2.39 14.57 -9.78
C TRP A 48 0.93 15.02 -9.66
N VAL A 49 0.61 15.95 -8.73
CA VAL A 49 -0.75 16.51 -8.58
C VAL A 49 -1.14 17.31 -9.81
N ARG A 50 -0.21 18.13 -10.34
CA ARG A 50 -0.45 18.87 -11.58
C ARG A 50 -0.76 17.94 -12.76
N LEU A 51 0.02 16.88 -12.92
CA LEU A 51 -0.16 15.92 -14.00
C LEU A 51 -1.47 15.13 -13.82
N LEU A 52 -1.83 14.79 -12.58
CA LEU A 52 -3.12 14.17 -12.28
C LEU A 52 -4.29 15.10 -12.61
N LEU A 53 -4.22 16.38 -12.27
CA LEU A 53 -5.25 17.36 -12.60
C LEU A 53 -5.41 17.55 -14.11
N LEU A 54 -4.30 17.58 -14.87
CA LEU A 54 -4.30 17.64 -16.33
C LEU A 54 -4.98 16.43 -16.98
N LEU A 55 -5.00 15.27 -16.31
CA LEU A 55 -5.73 14.09 -16.76
C LEU A 55 -7.19 14.12 -16.30
N VAL A 56 -7.44 14.45 -15.04
CA VAL A 56 -8.78 14.33 -14.43
C VAL A 56 -9.74 15.40 -14.93
N LEU A 57 -9.30 16.65 -15.11
CA LEU A 57 -10.19 17.74 -15.56
C LEU A 57 -10.81 17.49 -16.94
N PRO A 58 -10.06 17.05 -17.98
CA PRO A 58 -10.66 16.67 -19.27
C PRO A 58 -11.64 15.49 -19.14
N LEU A 59 -11.32 14.49 -18.32
CA LEU A 59 -12.21 13.35 -18.07
C LEU A 59 -13.52 13.79 -17.40
N LEU A 60 -13.45 14.72 -16.46
CA LEU A 60 -14.65 15.29 -15.84
C LEU A 60 -15.45 16.15 -16.84
N ALA A 61 -14.80 16.90 -17.71
CA ALA A 61 -15.47 17.63 -18.78
C ALA A 61 -16.23 16.67 -19.74
N ALA A 62 -15.59 15.56 -20.14
CA ALA A 62 -16.23 14.52 -20.92
C ALA A 62 -17.43 13.89 -20.17
N ARG A 63 -17.29 13.68 -18.85
CA ARG A 63 -18.40 13.19 -18.00
C ARG A 63 -19.58 14.17 -17.97
N TRP A 64 -19.32 15.48 -17.95
CA TRP A 64 -20.36 16.50 -18.05
C TRP A 64 -21.08 16.49 -19.41
N ILE A 65 -20.33 16.34 -20.51
CA ILE A 65 -20.91 16.20 -21.85
C ILE A 65 -21.79 14.96 -21.92
N TRP A 66 -21.33 13.82 -21.39
CA TRP A 66 -22.12 12.60 -21.32
C TRP A 66 -23.41 12.80 -20.51
N ALA A 67 -23.32 13.44 -19.33
CA ALA A 67 -24.50 13.76 -18.53
C ALA A 67 -25.46 14.67 -19.27
N ALA A 68 -24.97 15.70 -19.99
CA ALA A 68 -25.78 16.57 -20.80
C ALA A 68 -26.56 15.79 -21.87
N ALA A 69 -25.89 14.88 -22.60
CA ALA A 69 -26.51 14.04 -23.61
C ALA A 69 -27.64 13.17 -23.02
N GLN A 70 -27.42 12.53 -21.90
CA GLN A 70 -28.41 11.68 -21.23
C GLN A 70 -29.66 12.50 -20.78
N PHE A 71 -29.43 13.64 -20.12
CA PHE A 71 -30.53 14.48 -19.66
C PHE A 71 -31.31 15.15 -20.79
N VAL A 72 -30.63 15.53 -21.87
CA VAL A 72 -31.28 16.05 -23.09
C VAL A 72 -32.16 14.99 -23.71
N GLN A 73 -31.65 13.78 -23.92
CA GLN A 73 -32.43 12.66 -24.48
C GLN A 73 -33.67 12.35 -23.63
N MET A 74 -33.49 12.33 -22.29
CA MET A 74 -34.62 12.09 -21.38
C MET A 74 -35.68 13.15 -21.49
N ARG A 75 -35.33 14.46 -21.53
CA ARG A 75 -36.28 15.54 -21.69
C ARG A 75 -36.97 15.58 -23.05
N MET A 76 -36.19 15.27 -24.10
CA MET A 76 -36.79 15.13 -25.46
C MET A 76 -37.84 14.02 -25.48
N PHE A 77 -37.59 12.91 -24.83
CA PHE A 77 -38.55 11.81 -24.72
C PHE A 77 -39.80 12.18 -23.94
N MET A 78 -39.66 13.05 -22.91
CA MET A 78 -40.80 13.58 -22.11
C MET A 78 -41.50 14.76 -22.76
N GLY A 79 -41.06 15.28 -23.92
CA GLY A 79 -41.58 16.47 -24.55
C GLY A 79 -41.29 17.80 -23.80
N GLU A 80 -40.30 17.77 -22.90
CA GLU A 80 -39.92 18.94 -22.08
C GLU A 80 -38.86 19.83 -22.76
N PRO A 81 -38.83 21.15 -22.45
CA PRO A 81 -37.80 22.04 -22.98
C PRO A 81 -36.41 21.68 -22.45
N TRP A 82 -35.52 21.31 -23.34
CA TRP A 82 -34.17 20.82 -23.02
C TRP A 82 -33.04 21.84 -23.22
N HIS A 83 -33.27 22.92 -24.00
CA HIS A 83 -32.24 23.88 -24.43
C HIS A 83 -31.51 24.53 -23.23
N ARG A 84 -32.25 25.01 -22.23
CA ARG A 84 -31.65 25.66 -21.03
C ARG A 84 -30.73 24.71 -20.26
N LEU A 85 -31.16 23.46 -20.10
CA LEU A 85 -30.36 22.42 -19.41
C LEU A 85 -29.11 22.11 -20.19
N ALA A 86 -29.20 21.94 -21.51
CA ALA A 86 -28.04 21.68 -22.37
C ALA A 86 -27.00 22.80 -22.27
N VAL A 87 -27.41 24.06 -22.37
CA VAL A 87 -26.52 25.22 -22.25
C VAL A 87 -25.82 25.24 -20.90
N ILE A 88 -26.54 25.02 -19.79
CA ILE A 88 -25.94 25.00 -18.45
C ILE A 88 -24.90 23.91 -18.33
N LEU A 89 -25.21 22.66 -18.70
CA LEU A 89 -24.30 21.52 -18.55
C LEU A 89 -23.06 21.62 -19.48
N LEU A 90 -23.27 22.08 -20.71
CA LEU A 90 -22.18 22.32 -21.66
C LEU A 90 -21.27 23.48 -21.20
N SER A 91 -21.84 24.54 -20.60
CA SER A 91 -21.06 25.62 -20.01
C SER A 91 -20.17 25.10 -18.84
N VAL A 92 -20.73 24.25 -17.98
CA VAL A 92 -19.96 23.62 -16.89
C VAL A 92 -18.86 22.72 -17.46
N ALA A 93 -19.15 21.95 -18.51
CA ALA A 93 -18.16 21.12 -19.20
C ALA A 93 -17.01 21.98 -19.76
N LEU A 94 -17.35 23.08 -20.46
CA LEU A 94 -16.38 24.02 -21.02
C LEU A 94 -15.51 24.64 -19.92
N LEU A 95 -16.13 25.16 -18.85
CA LEU A 95 -15.39 25.76 -17.73
C LEU A 95 -14.46 24.72 -17.05
N THR A 96 -14.91 23.48 -16.91
CA THR A 96 -14.10 22.39 -16.36
C THR A 96 -12.90 22.10 -17.27
N ALA A 97 -13.08 22.06 -18.57
CA ALA A 97 -11.98 21.90 -19.54
C ALA A 97 -11.01 23.09 -19.50
N LEU A 98 -11.54 24.33 -19.50
CA LEU A 98 -10.73 25.55 -19.44
C LEU A 98 -9.92 25.67 -18.14
N ALA A 99 -10.40 25.07 -17.03
CA ALA A 99 -9.67 25.03 -15.77
C ALA A 99 -8.33 24.27 -15.85
N ALA A 100 -8.12 23.46 -16.88
CA ALA A 100 -6.81 22.83 -17.15
C ALA A 100 -5.80 23.77 -17.79
N LEU A 101 -6.21 24.83 -18.48
CA LEU A 101 -5.29 25.73 -19.21
C LEU A 101 -4.26 26.43 -18.33
N PRO A 102 -4.60 26.96 -17.13
CA PRO A 102 -3.59 27.56 -16.24
C PRO A 102 -2.51 26.56 -15.82
N LEU A 103 -2.82 25.26 -15.77
CA LEU A 103 -1.87 24.21 -15.42
C LEU A 103 -0.84 23.94 -16.52
N LEU A 104 -1.11 24.34 -17.77
CA LEU A 104 -0.17 24.17 -18.89
C LEU A 104 0.93 25.25 -18.91
N ARG A 105 0.71 26.38 -18.21
CA ARG A 105 1.64 27.50 -18.19
C ARG A 105 2.94 27.15 -17.46
N GLU A 106 4.04 27.81 -17.84
CA GLU A 106 5.35 27.66 -17.20
C GLU A 106 5.32 28.04 -15.72
N SER A 107 4.53 29.04 -15.34
CA SER A 107 4.32 29.42 -13.93
C SER A 107 3.73 28.28 -13.08
N ALA A 108 2.91 27.41 -13.69
CA ALA A 108 2.39 26.23 -13.00
C ALA A 108 3.47 25.16 -12.85
N ARG A 109 4.32 24.95 -13.87
CA ARG A 109 5.45 24.02 -13.81
C ARG A 109 6.38 24.39 -12.65
N GLN A 110 6.73 25.67 -12.54
CA GLN A 110 7.56 26.18 -11.45
C GLN A 110 6.88 26.03 -10.08
N ARG A 111 5.58 26.32 -9.98
CA ARG A 111 4.83 26.14 -8.73
C ARG A 111 4.81 24.70 -8.23
N TYR A 112 4.61 23.73 -9.14
CA TYR A 112 4.50 22.31 -8.85
C TYR A 112 5.84 21.58 -8.90
N HIS A 113 6.98 22.29 -8.84
CA HIS A 113 8.33 21.71 -8.81
C HIS A 113 8.58 20.62 -9.88
N GLU A 114 8.23 20.90 -11.13
CA GLU A 114 8.27 19.92 -12.24
C GLU A 114 9.68 19.42 -12.61
N GLY A 115 10.73 19.98 -12.04
CA GLY A 115 12.11 19.47 -12.17
C GLY A 115 12.42 18.24 -11.32
N ASP A 116 11.47 17.77 -10.49
CA ASP A 116 11.68 16.63 -9.62
C ASP A 116 11.47 15.32 -10.38
N SER A 117 12.56 14.57 -10.58
CA SER A 117 12.54 13.24 -11.23
C SER A 117 11.61 12.23 -10.55
N SER A 118 11.22 12.50 -9.29
CA SER A 118 10.31 11.64 -8.53
C SER A 118 8.86 11.69 -9.01
N ALA A 119 8.44 12.75 -9.72
CA ALA A 119 7.04 12.93 -10.14
C ALA A 119 6.52 11.79 -11.02
N ARG A 120 7.35 11.30 -11.94
CA ARG A 120 6.99 10.16 -12.82
C ARG A 120 6.81 8.89 -12.02
N THR A 121 7.70 8.62 -11.05
CA THR A 121 7.62 7.47 -10.16
C THR A 121 6.38 7.55 -9.26
N GLN A 122 6.03 8.73 -8.77
CA GLN A 122 4.83 8.97 -7.97
C GLN A 122 3.56 8.70 -8.76
N LEU A 123 3.48 9.19 -10.01
CA LEU A 123 2.35 8.88 -10.90
C LEU A 123 2.27 7.41 -11.25
N ALA A 124 3.39 6.77 -11.58
CA ALA A 124 3.43 5.35 -11.88
C ALA A 124 2.92 4.52 -10.67
N ALA A 125 3.34 4.87 -9.45
CA ALA A 125 2.86 4.23 -8.24
C ALA A 125 1.36 4.44 -8.00
N LEU A 126 0.84 5.66 -8.26
CA LEU A 126 -0.58 5.97 -8.18
C LEU A 126 -1.38 5.11 -9.17
N PHE A 127 -0.99 5.11 -10.45
CA PHE A 127 -1.72 4.35 -11.48
C PHE A 127 -1.60 2.84 -11.28
N LEU A 128 -0.45 2.34 -10.83
CA LEU A 128 -0.30 0.94 -10.48
C LEU A 128 -1.23 0.56 -9.32
N CYS A 129 -1.28 1.37 -8.27
CA CYS A 129 -2.18 1.16 -7.14
C CYS A 129 -3.64 1.17 -7.57
N LEU A 130 -4.06 2.15 -8.37
CA LEU A 130 -5.42 2.21 -8.91
C LEU A 130 -5.70 1.04 -9.86
N GLY A 131 -4.77 0.67 -10.73
CA GLY A 131 -4.90 -0.46 -11.64
C GLY A 131 -5.10 -1.80 -10.93
N LEU A 132 -4.49 -1.97 -9.75
CA LEU A 132 -4.69 -3.15 -8.91
C LEU A 132 -6.00 -3.11 -8.11
N LEU A 133 -6.44 -1.94 -7.65
CA LEU A 133 -7.62 -1.81 -6.80
C LEU A 133 -8.92 -1.62 -7.56
N LEU A 134 -8.89 -1.02 -8.77
CA LEU A 134 -10.09 -0.84 -9.59
C LEU A 134 -10.79 -2.18 -9.94
N PRO A 135 -10.10 -3.24 -10.40
CA PRO A 135 -10.74 -4.54 -10.61
C PRO A 135 -11.37 -5.10 -9.33
N VAL A 136 -10.72 -4.91 -8.18
CA VAL A 136 -11.26 -5.34 -6.88
C VAL A 136 -12.55 -4.58 -6.56
N TRP A 137 -12.58 -3.28 -6.77
CA TRP A 137 -13.77 -2.47 -6.53
C TRP A 137 -14.95 -2.86 -7.43
N PHE A 138 -14.70 -3.15 -8.72
CA PHE A 138 -15.75 -3.56 -9.64
C PHE A 138 -16.22 -5.00 -9.41
N MET A 139 -15.31 -5.93 -9.12
CA MET A 139 -15.64 -7.35 -9.01
C MET A 139 -16.09 -7.76 -7.61
N LYS A 140 -15.45 -7.22 -6.58
CA LYS A 140 -15.70 -7.56 -5.17
C LYS A 140 -15.51 -6.34 -4.26
N PRO A 141 -16.40 -5.34 -4.30
CA PRO A 141 -16.28 -4.11 -3.50
C PRO A 141 -16.18 -4.39 -2.01
N GLN A 142 -16.76 -5.48 -1.52
CA GLN A 142 -16.71 -5.92 -0.13
C GLN A 142 -15.29 -6.21 0.40
N LEU A 143 -14.29 -6.35 -0.47
CA LEU A 143 -12.88 -6.46 -0.05
C LEU A 143 -12.31 -5.12 0.41
N LEU A 144 -12.93 -4.01 0.01
CA LEU A 144 -12.56 -2.66 0.46
C LEU A 144 -13.15 -2.40 1.85
N VAL A 145 -12.30 -2.02 2.80
CA VAL A 145 -12.71 -1.83 4.21
C VAL A 145 -13.77 -0.74 4.34
N ILE A 146 -13.57 0.42 3.69
CA ILE A 146 -14.53 1.53 3.77
C ILE A 146 -15.88 1.11 3.19
N GLU A 147 -15.91 0.34 2.10
CA GLU A 147 -17.15 -0.14 1.48
C GLU A 147 -17.96 -1.06 2.40
N ARG A 148 -17.30 -1.82 3.28
CA ARG A 148 -17.98 -2.69 4.27
C ARG A 148 -18.72 -1.91 5.36
N PHE A 149 -18.17 -0.77 5.76
CA PHE A 149 -18.79 0.09 6.79
C PHE A 149 -19.77 1.09 6.18
N SER A 150 -19.45 1.58 5.00
CA SER A 150 -20.21 2.63 4.31
C SER A 150 -20.31 2.29 2.82
N PRO A 151 -21.41 1.65 2.38
CA PRO A 151 -21.63 1.35 0.96
C PRO A 151 -21.51 2.59 0.09
N GLN A 152 -20.95 2.43 -1.12
CA GLN A 152 -20.67 3.48 -2.11
C GLN A 152 -19.48 4.42 -1.76
N TRP A 153 -18.75 4.17 -0.66
CA TRP A 153 -17.56 4.96 -0.28
C TRP A 153 -16.25 4.29 -0.72
N GLY A 154 -16.27 3.15 -1.37
CA GLY A 154 -15.08 2.42 -1.84
C GLY A 154 -14.19 3.25 -2.76
N SER A 155 -14.76 4.12 -3.60
CA SER A 155 -14.00 5.03 -4.46
C SER A 155 -13.15 6.05 -3.67
N LEU A 156 -13.57 6.46 -2.48
CA LEU A 156 -12.73 7.26 -1.57
C LEU A 156 -11.51 6.45 -1.11
N GLN A 157 -11.70 5.17 -0.77
CA GLN A 157 -10.57 4.31 -0.40
C GLN A 157 -9.57 4.17 -1.54
N LEU A 158 -10.03 4.02 -2.78
CA LEU A 158 -9.17 3.99 -3.96
C LEU A 158 -8.36 5.29 -4.09
N ALA A 159 -9.04 6.43 -3.98
CA ALA A 159 -8.39 7.74 -4.06
C ALA A 159 -7.31 7.90 -2.97
N LEU A 160 -7.63 7.59 -1.72
CA LEU A 160 -6.70 7.67 -0.60
C LEU A 160 -5.52 6.70 -0.76
N ALA A 161 -5.76 5.47 -1.23
CA ALA A 161 -4.71 4.49 -1.49
C ALA A 161 -3.78 4.96 -2.63
N GLY A 162 -4.33 5.51 -3.71
CA GLY A 162 -3.54 6.08 -4.80
C GLY A 162 -2.67 7.27 -4.35
N ILE A 163 -3.25 8.19 -3.58
CA ILE A 163 -2.52 9.33 -2.99
C ILE A 163 -1.40 8.81 -2.09
N TRP A 164 -1.70 7.85 -1.22
CA TRP A 164 -0.71 7.23 -0.34
C TRP A 164 0.43 6.59 -1.14
N ALA A 165 0.12 5.84 -2.19
CA ALA A 165 1.11 5.20 -3.06
C ALA A 165 2.04 6.25 -3.71
N ALA A 166 1.48 7.36 -4.21
CA ALA A 166 2.26 8.46 -4.78
C ALA A 166 3.17 9.12 -3.73
N CYS A 167 2.65 9.40 -2.53
CA CYS A 167 3.44 9.98 -1.44
C CYS A 167 4.58 9.03 -1.00
N ALA A 168 4.28 7.75 -0.81
CA ALA A 168 5.26 6.73 -0.43
C ALA A 168 6.38 6.60 -1.47
N ALA A 169 6.02 6.59 -2.77
CA ALA A 169 6.99 6.57 -3.85
C ALA A 169 7.90 7.82 -3.85
N GLY A 170 7.34 9.00 -3.57
CA GLY A 170 8.12 10.23 -3.43
C GLY A 170 9.11 10.16 -2.27
N TRP A 171 8.68 9.68 -1.11
CA TRP A 171 9.57 9.51 0.05
C TRP A 171 10.68 8.49 -0.20
N LEU A 172 10.38 7.42 -0.93
CA LEU A 172 11.35 6.39 -1.31
C LEU A 172 12.32 6.84 -2.41
N SER A 173 12.00 7.90 -3.15
CA SER A 173 12.91 8.51 -4.13
C SER A 173 13.89 9.52 -3.51
N GLY A 174 13.75 9.84 -2.22
CA GLY A 174 14.55 10.83 -1.50
C GLY A 174 15.90 10.32 -0.99
N LYS A 175 16.69 11.19 -0.36
CA LYS A 175 18.03 10.86 0.16
C LYS A 175 18.04 9.90 1.38
N LYS A 176 16.93 9.76 2.11
CA LYS A 176 16.82 8.97 3.34
C LYS A 176 16.10 7.63 3.15
N VAL A 177 16.25 7.01 1.98
CA VAL A 177 15.54 5.76 1.60
C VAL A 177 15.57 4.66 2.66
N PRO A 178 16.71 4.31 3.29
CA PRO A 178 16.72 3.22 4.27
C PRO A 178 15.87 3.48 5.52
N GLN A 179 15.82 4.77 5.96
CA GLN A 179 15.01 5.17 7.11
C GLN A 179 13.52 5.19 6.76
N VAL A 180 13.16 5.83 5.65
CA VAL A 180 11.78 5.90 5.14
C VAL A 180 11.24 4.50 4.91
N ARG A 181 11.98 3.64 4.24
CA ARG A 181 11.61 2.23 4.02
C ARG A 181 11.27 1.52 5.33
N MET A 182 12.10 1.70 6.36
CA MET A 182 11.87 1.05 7.66
C MET A 182 10.61 1.58 8.35
N HIS A 183 10.33 2.90 8.24
CA HIS A 183 9.11 3.48 8.80
C HIS A 183 7.85 3.01 8.07
N LEU A 184 7.86 3.02 6.73
CA LEU A 184 6.74 2.51 5.91
C LEU A 184 6.47 1.03 6.19
N TRP A 185 7.53 0.23 6.31
CA TRP A 185 7.40 -1.19 6.60
C TRP A 185 6.84 -1.45 8.01
N ARG A 186 7.28 -0.68 9.03
CA ARG A 186 6.70 -0.74 10.38
C ARG A 186 5.24 -0.31 10.39
N LEU A 187 4.91 0.77 9.68
CA LEU A 187 3.53 1.24 9.57
C LEU A 187 2.63 0.19 8.92
N PHE A 188 3.07 -0.42 7.81
CA PHE A 188 2.35 -1.52 7.17
C PHE A 188 2.08 -2.67 8.15
N SER A 189 3.10 -3.12 8.87
CA SER A 189 2.97 -4.20 9.85
C SER A 189 2.03 -3.80 11.00
N LEU A 190 2.15 -2.56 11.51
CA LEU A 190 1.28 -2.06 12.57
C LEU A 190 -0.19 -2.04 12.14
N VAL A 191 -0.48 -1.52 10.95
CA VAL A 191 -1.83 -1.48 10.38
C VAL A 191 -2.37 -2.90 10.21
N PHE A 192 -1.55 -3.84 9.71
CA PHE A 192 -1.93 -5.24 9.54
C PHE A 192 -2.32 -5.90 10.89
N PHE A 193 -1.51 -5.74 11.92
CA PHE A 193 -1.82 -6.30 13.25
C PHE A 193 -2.97 -5.55 13.95
N ALA A 194 -3.07 -4.22 13.78
CA ALA A 194 -4.18 -3.45 14.30
C ALA A 194 -5.52 -3.91 13.71
N GLN A 195 -5.58 -4.16 12.40
CA GLN A 195 -6.78 -4.73 11.76
C GLN A 195 -7.16 -6.11 12.34
N LEU A 196 -6.14 -6.97 12.59
CA LEU A 196 -6.39 -8.28 13.21
C LEU A 196 -6.96 -8.12 14.62
N VAL A 197 -6.35 -7.27 15.46
CA VAL A 197 -6.83 -7.04 16.83
C VAL A 197 -8.24 -6.43 16.82
N LEU A 198 -8.49 -5.41 16.00
CA LEU A 198 -9.81 -4.80 15.86
C LEU A 198 -10.84 -5.80 15.32
N GLY A 199 -10.44 -6.65 14.38
CA GLY A 199 -11.31 -7.69 13.81
C GLY A 199 -11.68 -8.79 14.78
N LEU A 200 -10.81 -9.11 15.73
CA LEU A 200 -11.07 -10.11 16.78
C LEU A 200 -11.78 -9.51 18.00
N ALA A 201 -11.42 -8.29 18.41
CA ALA A 201 -11.93 -7.68 19.64
C ALA A 201 -13.23 -6.90 19.45
N LEU A 202 -13.45 -6.29 18.28
CA LEU A 202 -14.61 -5.42 18.02
C LEU A 202 -15.54 -6.05 16.98
N GLU A 203 -15.11 -6.15 15.72
CA GLU A 203 -15.96 -6.59 14.63
C GLU A 203 -15.15 -7.19 13.47
N SER A 204 -15.60 -8.36 12.98
CA SER A 204 -14.94 -9.08 11.88
C SER A 204 -14.81 -8.27 10.58
N ARG A 205 -15.61 -7.22 10.39
CA ARG A 205 -15.50 -6.30 9.25
C ARG A 205 -14.15 -5.58 9.17
N PHE A 206 -13.42 -5.45 10.27
CA PHE A 206 -12.07 -4.86 10.27
C PHE A 206 -11.00 -5.79 9.70
N LEU A 207 -11.25 -7.11 9.63
CA LEU A 207 -10.27 -8.05 9.07
C LEU A 207 -9.97 -7.72 7.61
N LEU A 208 -8.72 -7.90 7.18
CA LEU A 208 -8.19 -7.46 5.87
C LEU A 208 -9.10 -7.86 4.68
N SER A 209 -9.61 -9.08 4.68
CA SER A 209 -10.52 -9.59 3.64
C SER A 209 -11.93 -9.87 4.16
N GLY A 210 -12.29 -9.37 5.36
CA GLY A 210 -13.53 -9.75 6.05
C GLY A 210 -13.53 -11.18 6.62
N GLN A 211 -12.41 -11.90 6.50
CA GLN A 211 -12.23 -13.25 7.01
C GLN A 211 -10.97 -13.35 7.87
N LEU A 212 -11.01 -14.20 8.89
CA LEU A 212 -9.87 -14.42 9.78
C LEU A 212 -8.72 -15.09 9.01
N HIS A 213 -7.60 -14.40 8.92
CA HIS A 213 -6.33 -14.94 8.47
C HIS A 213 -5.30 -14.81 9.60
N LEU A 214 -4.84 -15.93 10.11
CA LEU A 214 -3.82 -15.93 11.16
C LEU A 214 -2.51 -15.32 10.62
N PRO A 215 -1.85 -14.44 11.38
CA PRO A 215 -0.68 -13.69 10.95
C PRO A 215 0.61 -14.52 11.05
N VAL A 216 0.58 -15.74 10.53
CA VAL A 216 1.72 -16.66 10.50
C VAL A 216 2.11 -16.90 9.05
N PRO A 217 3.30 -16.43 8.59
CA PRO A 217 3.68 -16.56 7.19
C PRO A 217 3.61 -17.99 6.67
N GLY A 218 4.01 -18.99 7.46
CA GLY A 218 3.95 -20.41 7.07
C GLY A 218 2.55 -20.90 6.71
N LEU A 219 1.49 -20.31 7.28
CA LEU A 219 0.10 -20.70 6.98
C LEU A 219 -0.35 -20.33 5.57
N ILE A 220 0.34 -19.42 4.87
CA ILE A 220 0.07 -19.12 3.47
C ILE A 220 0.24 -20.38 2.61
N ALA A 221 1.21 -21.23 2.93
CA ALA A 221 1.44 -22.51 2.25
C ALA A 221 0.69 -23.67 2.94
N ALA A 222 0.66 -23.71 4.27
CA ALA A 222 0.09 -24.79 5.04
C ALA A 222 -1.44 -24.90 4.93
N ALA A 223 -2.17 -23.78 4.95
CA ALA A 223 -3.63 -23.78 4.96
C ALA A 223 -4.26 -24.37 3.68
N PRO A 224 -3.80 -24.05 2.46
CA PRO A 224 -4.32 -24.70 1.24
C PRO A 224 -4.07 -26.21 1.21
N ILE A 225 -2.94 -26.67 1.73
CA ILE A 225 -2.59 -28.10 1.77
C ILE A 225 -3.55 -28.84 2.71
N TYR A 226 -3.80 -28.31 3.91
CA TYR A 226 -4.73 -28.91 4.86
C TYR A 226 -6.17 -28.93 4.30
N ARG A 227 -6.65 -27.80 3.77
CA ARG A 227 -8.01 -27.67 3.22
C ARG A 227 -8.22 -28.39 1.90
N GLY A 228 -7.17 -28.65 1.13
CA GLY A 228 -7.24 -29.16 -0.24
C GLY A 228 -7.79 -28.14 -1.24
N GLY A 229 -7.76 -26.86 -0.91
CA GLY A 229 -8.28 -25.75 -1.72
C GLY A 229 -7.91 -24.41 -1.16
N GLY A 230 -8.38 -23.31 -1.78
CA GLY A 230 -8.09 -21.95 -1.34
C GLY A 230 -6.66 -21.50 -1.69
N TRP A 231 -6.14 -21.92 -2.84
CA TRP A 231 -4.78 -21.63 -3.32
C TRP A 231 -4.51 -20.15 -3.64
N PHE A 232 -5.54 -19.30 -3.54
CA PHE A 232 -5.46 -17.88 -3.88
C PHE A 232 -4.31 -17.15 -3.14
N MET A 233 -4.19 -17.36 -1.82
CA MET A 233 -3.15 -16.68 -1.02
C MET A 233 -1.75 -17.16 -1.39
N LEU A 234 -1.58 -18.43 -1.71
CA LEU A 234 -0.30 -18.98 -2.18
C LEU A 234 0.04 -18.46 -3.58
N GLY A 235 -0.96 -18.39 -4.48
CA GLY A 235 -0.80 -17.79 -5.81
C GLY A 235 -0.45 -16.30 -5.73
N LEU A 236 -1.12 -15.54 -4.86
CA LEU A 236 -0.83 -14.12 -4.62
C LEU A 236 0.59 -13.94 -4.07
N PHE A 237 1.00 -14.79 -3.12
CA PHE A 237 2.37 -14.80 -2.60
C PHE A 237 3.39 -15.09 -3.71
N GLY A 238 3.15 -16.13 -4.51
CA GLY A 238 4.01 -16.50 -5.63
C GLY A 238 4.14 -15.39 -6.66
N PHE A 239 3.02 -14.80 -7.08
CA PHE A 239 3.00 -13.69 -8.03
C PHE A 239 3.70 -12.45 -7.45
N SER A 240 3.37 -12.06 -6.23
CA SER A 240 4.00 -10.88 -5.58
C SER A 240 5.50 -11.09 -5.37
N THR A 241 5.93 -12.32 -5.10
CA THR A 241 7.35 -12.68 -4.97
C THR A 241 8.06 -12.68 -6.33
N LEU A 242 7.40 -13.15 -7.39
CA LEU A 242 7.95 -13.09 -8.75
C LEU A 242 8.20 -11.63 -9.19
N VAL A 243 7.27 -10.73 -8.87
CA VAL A 243 7.38 -9.30 -9.22
C VAL A 243 8.38 -8.56 -8.34
N ALA A 244 8.33 -8.77 -7.02
CA ALA A 244 9.13 -8.06 -6.04
C ALA A 244 10.47 -8.75 -5.71
N GLY A 245 10.63 -10.01 -6.05
CA GLY A 245 11.80 -10.81 -5.71
C GLY A 245 12.04 -10.88 -4.19
N ALA A 246 13.30 -10.87 -3.80
CA ALA A 246 13.71 -10.84 -2.40
C ALA A 246 13.21 -9.59 -1.63
N ALA A 247 12.77 -8.54 -2.33
CA ALA A 247 12.20 -7.35 -1.71
C ALA A 247 10.87 -7.65 -1.00
N TRP A 248 10.15 -8.71 -1.37
CA TRP A 248 8.95 -9.14 -0.65
C TRP A 248 9.21 -9.29 0.85
N CYS A 249 10.28 -9.97 1.24
CA CYS A 249 10.65 -10.20 2.64
C CYS A 249 11.03 -8.90 3.38
N SER A 250 11.53 -7.90 2.67
CA SER A 250 12.04 -6.65 3.25
C SER A 250 11.10 -5.45 3.16
N HIS A 251 9.95 -5.60 2.50
CA HIS A 251 8.97 -4.51 2.31
C HIS A 251 7.53 -4.93 2.57
N LEU A 252 7.14 -6.17 2.25
CA LEU A 252 5.75 -6.64 2.32
C LEU A 252 5.50 -7.63 3.46
N CYS A 253 6.55 -8.28 3.99
CA CYS A 253 6.38 -9.23 5.09
C CYS A 253 6.10 -8.50 6.40
N TYR A 254 4.87 -8.60 6.91
CA TYR A 254 4.43 -7.96 8.15
C TYR A 254 5.21 -8.44 9.39
N PHE A 255 5.79 -9.64 9.36
CA PHE A 255 6.58 -10.19 10.46
C PHE A 255 8.06 -9.81 10.38
N GLY A 256 8.61 -9.73 9.16
CA GLY A 256 10.03 -9.48 8.92
C GLY A 256 10.55 -8.16 9.50
N VAL A 257 9.69 -7.15 9.62
CA VAL A 257 10.08 -5.85 10.19
C VAL A 257 10.43 -5.92 11.68
N TRP A 258 9.73 -6.75 12.46
CA TRP A 258 9.99 -6.94 13.88
C TRP A 258 11.31 -7.68 14.09
N ASP A 259 11.55 -8.73 13.33
CA ASP A 259 12.80 -9.47 13.32
C ASP A 259 14.01 -8.60 12.94
N ALA A 260 13.87 -7.81 11.87
CA ALA A 260 14.90 -6.86 11.45
C ALA A 260 15.12 -5.73 12.47
N SER A 261 14.05 -5.26 13.15
CA SER A 261 14.15 -4.23 14.18
C SER A 261 14.83 -4.76 15.43
N ALA A 262 14.51 -5.99 15.87
CA ALA A 262 15.15 -6.64 16.99
C ALA A 262 16.66 -6.85 16.75
N ALA A 263 17.03 -7.30 15.54
CA ALA A 263 18.43 -7.44 15.16
C ALA A 263 19.21 -6.12 15.21
N LYS A 264 18.58 -5.01 14.78
CA LYS A 264 19.21 -3.66 14.82
C LYS A 264 19.38 -3.13 16.25
N SER A 265 18.50 -3.46 17.18
CA SER A 265 18.59 -3.04 18.57
C SER A 265 19.85 -3.54 19.27
N CYS A 266 20.41 -4.69 18.85
CA CYS A 266 21.67 -5.19 19.35
C CYS A 266 22.88 -4.34 18.92
N ALA A 267 22.83 -3.81 17.70
CA ALA A 267 23.92 -3.03 17.12
C ALA A 267 24.08 -1.63 17.74
N GLY A 268 23.01 -1.08 18.32
CA GLY A 268 23.01 0.22 19.00
C GLY A 268 23.22 0.19 20.52
N GLY A 269 23.42 -1.00 21.12
CA GLY A 269 23.64 -1.13 22.56
C GLY A 269 25.10 -0.83 23.00
N PRO A 270 25.36 -0.62 24.33
CA PRO A 270 26.69 -0.28 24.87
C PRO A 270 27.79 -1.26 24.46
N ARG A 271 27.44 -2.53 24.17
CA ARG A 271 28.38 -3.56 23.69
C ARG A 271 28.82 -3.35 22.23
N GLY A 272 28.01 -2.70 21.39
CA GLY A 272 28.38 -2.32 20.03
C GLY A 272 29.43 -1.19 20.02
N LEU A 273 29.30 -0.24 20.95
CA LEU A 273 30.24 0.88 21.11
C LEU A 273 31.59 0.45 21.66
N THR A 274 31.64 -0.56 22.54
CA THR A 274 32.93 -1.11 23.09
C THR A 274 33.67 -1.92 22.04
N ALA A 275 32.99 -2.63 21.14
CA ALA A 275 33.62 -3.36 20.03
C ALA A 275 34.31 -2.42 19.02
N ILE A 276 33.77 -1.20 18.84
CA ILE A 276 34.35 -0.16 17.97
C ILE A 276 35.57 0.50 18.64
N LYS A 277 35.55 0.68 19.97
CA LYS A 277 36.67 1.27 20.72
C LYS A 277 37.91 0.36 20.80
N ASN A 278 37.73 -0.97 20.73
CA ASN A 278 38.83 -1.93 20.85
C ASN A 278 39.47 -2.29 19.49
N SER A 279 38.91 -1.92 18.36
CA SER A 279 39.59 -1.99 17.07
C SER A 279 40.32 -0.66 16.83
N GLY A 280 41.44 -0.50 17.55
CA GLY A 280 42.29 0.66 17.45
C GLY A 280 42.77 0.93 16.04
N SER A 281 42.72 2.23 15.70
CA SER A 281 43.47 2.85 14.62
C SER A 281 42.98 2.60 13.18
N ALA A 282 42.01 3.44 12.77
CA ALA A 282 42.03 3.97 11.43
C ALA A 282 41.50 5.40 11.48
N LYS A 283 42.41 6.36 11.41
CA LYS A 283 42.14 7.78 11.09
C LYS A 283 41.54 7.82 9.68
N THR A 284 40.31 8.19 9.54
CA THR A 284 39.82 8.85 8.35
C THR A 284 38.58 9.68 8.70
N GLY A 285 38.70 10.97 8.50
CA GLY A 285 37.62 11.91 8.60
C GLY A 285 36.60 11.65 7.49
N SER A 286 35.42 11.65 7.85
CA SER A 286 34.17 11.96 7.15
C SER A 286 33.01 11.33 7.95
N GLY A 287 32.06 12.14 8.37
CA GLY A 287 31.00 11.83 9.31
C GLY A 287 29.92 10.80 8.86
N ASN A 288 30.33 9.68 8.31
CA ASN A 288 29.48 8.53 8.10
C ASN A 288 29.71 7.57 9.27
N ALA A 289 28.82 7.60 10.26
CA ALA A 289 28.78 6.57 11.29
C ALA A 289 28.72 5.19 10.61
N ALA A 290 29.84 4.46 10.66
CA ALA A 290 29.95 3.11 10.11
C ALA A 290 28.83 2.25 10.71
N LEU A 291 27.93 1.78 9.88
CA LEU A 291 26.89 0.83 10.28
C LEU A 291 27.58 -0.38 10.89
N PRO A 292 27.19 -0.84 12.10
CA PRO A 292 27.82 -1.98 12.73
C PRO A 292 27.73 -3.19 11.80
N ILE A 293 28.87 -3.83 11.56
CA ILE A 293 29.00 -4.99 10.68
C ILE A 293 28.07 -6.09 11.19
N PRO A 294 27.06 -6.51 10.41
CA PRO A 294 26.16 -7.56 10.86
C PRO A 294 26.95 -8.83 11.12
N ARG A 295 26.76 -9.43 12.29
CA ARG A 295 27.38 -10.73 12.61
C ARG A 295 27.00 -11.74 11.53
N ARG A 296 27.98 -12.50 11.04
CA ARG A 296 27.73 -13.54 10.03
C ARG A 296 26.81 -14.60 10.63
N ALA A 297 25.70 -14.89 9.92
CA ALA A 297 24.80 -15.95 10.32
C ALA A 297 25.51 -17.33 10.25
N PRO A 298 25.23 -18.24 11.18
CA PRO A 298 25.81 -19.60 11.18
C PRO A 298 25.52 -20.33 9.86
N ARG A 299 26.47 -21.15 9.40
CA ARG A 299 26.35 -21.89 8.13
C ARG A 299 25.23 -22.94 8.13
N TRP A 300 24.79 -23.41 9.30
CA TRP A 300 23.71 -24.39 9.43
C TRP A 300 22.29 -23.79 9.30
N LEU A 301 22.14 -22.47 9.39
CA LEU A 301 20.84 -21.79 9.37
C LEU A 301 19.98 -22.08 8.11
N PRO A 302 20.55 -22.20 6.90
CA PRO A 302 19.79 -22.60 5.72
C PRO A 302 19.17 -23.99 5.81
N TYR A 303 19.85 -24.94 6.46
CA TYR A 303 19.32 -26.29 6.66
C TYR A 303 18.13 -26.30 7.61
N LEU A 304 18.18 -25.50 8.70
CA LEU A 304 17.03 -25.32 9.58
C LEU A 304 15.83 -24.76 8.83
N ARG A 305 16.06 -23.79 7.94
CA ARG A 305 15.01 -23.20 7.11
C ARG A 305 14.39 -24.21 6.14
N LEU A 306 15.20 -25.09 5.56
CA LEU A 306 14.73 -26.20 4.73
C LEU A 306 13.89 -27.20 5.55
N ALA A 307 14.34 -27.55 6.76
CA ALA A 307 13.57 -28.39 7.67
C ALA A 307 12.23 -27.75 8.05
N MET A 308 12.21 -26.45 8.33
CA MET A 308 10.97 -25.72 8.62
C MET A 308 10.01 -25.68 7.42
N LEU A 309 10.53 -25.58 6.19
CA LEU A 309 9.72 -25.70 4.99
C LEU A 309 9.13 -27.11 4.86
N GLY A 310 9.95 -28.15 5.07
CA GLY A 310 9.49 -29.54 5.10
C GLY A 310 8.37 -29.78 6.12
N LEU A 311 8.53 -29.27 7.35
CA LEU A 311 7.50 -29.34 8.40
C LEU A 311 6.22 -28.57 7.99
N THR A 312 6.37 -27.40 7.41
CA THR A 312 5.22 -26.57 6.96
C THR A 312 4.40 -27.26 5.85
N LEU A 313 5.00 -28.14 5.07
CA LEU A 313 4.32 -28.94 4.06
C LEU A 313 3.81 -30.28 4.61
N ALA A 314 4.63 -30.98 5.40
CA ALA A 314 4.32 -32.33 5.88
C ALA A 314 3.24 -32.33 6.98
N VAL A 315 3.31 -31.42 7.97
CA VAL A 315 2.34 -31.40 9.08
C VAL A 315 0.91 -31.17 8.60
N PRO A 316 0.58 -30.19 7.76
CA PRO A 316 -0.78 -30.00 7.24
C PRO A 316 -1.27 -31.21 6.42
N LEU A 317 -0.37 -31.84 5.65
CA LEU A 317 -0.71 -33.01 4.87
C LEU A 317 -1.05 -34.21 5.77
N LEU A 318 -0.23 -34.47 6.80
CA LEU A 318 -0.50 -35.51 7.79
C LEU A 318 -1.80 -35.27 8.56
N LEU A 319 -2.04 -34.04 9.02
CA LEU A 319 -3.30 -33.68 9.69
C LEU A 319 -4.52 -33.89 8.78
N ARG A 320 -4.39 -33.58 7.51
CA ARG A 320 -5.44 -33.84 6.53
C ARG A 320 -5.68 -35.34 6.33
N LEU A 321 -4.60 -36.13 6.14
CA LEU A 321 -4.70 -37.56 5.93
C LEU A 321 -5.25 -38.31 7.15
N SER A 322 -4.93 -37.84 8.36
CA SER A 322 -5.46 -38.40 9.61
C SER A 322 -6.89 -37.97 9.94
N GLY A 323 -7.51 -37.11 9.12
CA GLY A 323 -8.85 -36.56 9.40
C GLY A 323 -8.91 -35.68 10.64
N ALA A 324 -7.78 -35.09 11.05
CA ALA A 324 -7.72 -34.27 12.26
C ALA A 324 -8.65 -33.05 12.13
N PRO A 325 -9.33 -32.61 13.23
CA PRO A 325 -10.26 -31.49 13.20
C PRO A 325 -9.53 -30.17 12.94
N LEU A 326 -10.25 -29.18 12.39
CA LEU A 326 -9.72 -27.85 12.05
C LEU A 326 -9.04 -27.17 13.25
N GLU A 327 -9.56 -27.39 14.46
CA GLU A 327 -9.02 -26.85 15.71
C GLU A 327 -7.59 -27.31 15.98
N ALA A 328 -7.30 -28.60 15.74
CA ALA A 328 -5.95 -29.13 15.86
C ALA A 328 -4.99 -28.50 14.84
N ALA A 329 -5.43 -28.33 13.59
CA ALA A 329 -4.65 -27.67 12.56
C ALA A 329 -4.37 -26.18 12.88
N LEU A 330 -5.37 -25.47 13.43
CA LEU A 330 -5.21 -24.08 13.89
C LEU A 330 -4.27 -23.99 15.08
N ALA A 331 -4.37 -24.92 16.07
CA ALA A 331 -3.48 -24.97 17.22
C ALA A 331 -2.03 -25.19 16.80
N CYS A 332 -1.76 -26.13 15.89
CA CYS A 332 -0.42 -26.34 15.32
C CYS A 332 0.10 -25.08 14.61
N GLY A 333 -0.73 -24.43 13.81
CA GLY A 333 -0.38 -23.19 13.13
C GLY A 333 -0.06 -22.04 14.09
N LEU A 334 -0.83 -21.89 15.15
CA LEU A 334 -0.61 -20.90 16.21
C LEU A 334 0.68 -21.18 16.99
N LEU A 335 0.96 -22.44 17.36
CA LEU A 335 2.18 -22.81 18.03
C LEU A 335 3.42 -22.46 17.19
N LEU A 336 3.41 -22.77 15.89
CA LEU A 336 4.48 -22.39 14.98
C LEU A 336 4.64 -20.85 14.88
N GLY A 337 3.52 -20.11 14.89
CA GLY A 337 3.53 -18.66 14.92
C GLY A 337 4.06 -18.08 16.24
N LEU A 338 3.64 -18.64 17.36
CA LEU A 338 4.11 -18.22 18.68
C LEU A 338 5.63 -18.46 18.85
N LEU A 339 6.21 -19.50 18.25
CA LEU A 339 7.65 -19.70 18.22
C LEU A 339 8.40 -18.58 17.48
N ALA A 340 7.76 -17.97 16.49
CA ALA A 340 8.37 -16.87 15.74
C ALA A 340 8.61 -15.63 16.62
N VAL A 341 7.75 -15.37 17.62
CA VAL A 341 7.86 -14.19 18.52
C VAL A 341 9.15 -14.27 19.38
N PRO A 342 9.39 -15.33 20.18
CA PRO A 342 10.63 -15.42 20.95
C PRO A 342 11.86 -15.52 20.06
N ALA A 343 11.78 -16.18 18.90
CA ALA A 343 12.88 -16.21 17.93
C ALA A 343 13.25 -14.81 17.44
N SER A 344 12.27 -13.97 17.11
CA SER A 344 12.52 -12.60 16.67
C SER A 344 13.03 -11.72 17.81
N LEU A 345 12.35 -11.75 18.97
CA LEU A 345 12.66 -10.83 20.06
C LEU A 345 13.92 -11.22 20.84
N LEU A 346 14.10 -12.49 21.13
CA LEU A 346 15.20 -12.96 21.98
C LEU A 346 16.46 -13.31 21.18
N VAL A 347 16.30 -14.16 20.16
CA VAL A 347 17.45 -14.67 19.39
C VAL A 347 17.98 -13.58 18.47
N SER A 348 17.15 -12.92 17.69
CA SER A 348 17.59 -11.90 16.74
C SER A 348 18.20 -10.69 17.45
N ARG A 349 17.64 -10.29 18.61
CA ARG A 349 18.20 -9.23 19.44
C ARG A 349 19.57 -9.59 20.01
N LYS A 350 19.80 -10.84 20.45
CA LYS A 350 21.10 -11.29 20.99
C LYS A 350 22.12 -11.55 19.88
N ALA A 351 21.67 -12.10 18.76
CA ALA A 351 22.54 -12.53 17.67
C ALA A 351 22.97 -11.38 16.74
N GLY A 352 22.20 -10.27 16.67
CA GLY A 352 22.48 -9.14 15.78
C GLY A 352 22.17 -9.43 14.30
N TYR A 353 21.43 -10.49 13.99
CA TYR A 353 20.91 -10.81 12.67
C TYR A 353 19.46 -11.31 12.79
N ALA A 354 18.69 -11.20 11.71
CA ALA A 354 17.29 -11.61 11.65
C ALA A 354 17.18 -13.16 11.69
N ALA A 355 17.12 -13.73 12.89
CA ALA A 355 17.18 -15.19 13.10
C ALA A 355 15.92 -15.90 12.60
N TYR A 356 14.74 -15.31 12.82
CA TYR A 356 13.49 -15.87 12.31
C TYR A 356 13.47 -15.90 10.78
N CYS A 357 13.73 -14.78 10.13
CA CYS A 357 13.70 -14.69 8.66
C CYS A 357 14.76 -15.57 8.00
N ARG A 358 15.91 -15.77 8.64
CA ARG A 358 17.01 -16.55 8.08
C ARG A 358 16.98 -18.03 8.43
N GLY A 359 16.33 -18.43 9.52
CA GLY A 359 16.35 -19.81 10.02
C GLY A 359 14.99 -20.49 10.12
N LEU A 360 13.93 -19.77 10.52
CA LEU A 360 12.64 -20.37 10.84
C LEU A 360 11.56 -20.10 9.79
N CYS A 361 11.66 -19.01 9.00
CA CYS A 361 10.65 -18.66 8.04
C CYS A 361 10.69 -19.53 6.78
N PRO A 362 9.71 -20.41 6.53
CA PRO A 362 9.68 -21.26 5.35
C PRO A 362 9.48 -20.48 4.05
N LEU A 363 8.63 -19.43 4.08
CA LEU A 363 8.35 -18.60 2.91
C LEU A 363 9.56 -17.82 2.41
N GLY A 364 10.48 -17.47 3.31
CA GLY A 364 11.70 -16.77 2.90
C GLY A 364 12.63 -17.64 2.04
N LEU A 365 12.54 -18.98 2.09
CA LEU A 365 13.24 -19.89 1.19
C LEU A 365 12.58 -19.88 -0.19
N LEU A 366 11.23 -20.00 -0.22
CA LEU A 366 10.45 -19.91 -1.44
C LEU A 366 10.66 -18.57 -2.14
N ALA A 367 10.64 -17.46 -1.38
CA ALA A 367 10.90 -16.12 -1.93
C ALA A 367 12.31 -15.99 -2.55
N LYS A 368 13.30 -16.71 -2.06
CA LYS A 368 14.64 -16.72 -2.63
C LYS A 368 14.76 -17.60 -3.89
N TRP A 369 13.93 -18.61 -4.03
CA TRP A 369 13.95 -19.50 -5.19
C TRP A 369 13.11 -18.98 -6.35
N ILE A 370 12.04 -18.25 -6.05
CA ILE A 370 11.12 -17.71 -7.06
C ILE A 370 11.63 -16.37 -7.63
N GLY A 371 12.22 -15.51 -6.80
CA GLY A 371 12.74 -14.18 -7.17
C GLY A 371 14.22 -14.05 -7.00
#